data_1ee290dd73c1e9ea233f0aaaf591b44a
#
_entry.id   1ee290dd73c1e9ea233f0aaaf591b44a
#
_cell.length_a   1.000
_cell.length_b   1.000
_cell.length_c   1.000
_cell.angle_alpha   90.00
_cell.angle_beta   90.00
_cell.angle_gamma   90.00
#
_symmetry.space_group_name_H-M   'P 1'
#
loop_
_entity.id
_entity.type
_entity.pdbx_description
1 polymer ?
#
loop_
_entity_poly.entity_id
_entity_poly.type
_entity_poly.pdbx_seq_one_letter_code
_entity_poly.pdbx_strand_id
1 'polypeptide(L)'
;MELNIKDYKKFKENDLFGRYITNDSIYRILSTYSPKISGYSVQKRPIYSFSCGSGKTKILIWSQMHGNESTSTKALFDCISYILTIDPSLLDSISLTVLPILNPDGAFEYTRENYNKIDLNRDAVDLTQPESRLLRSIYDTLKPHFCFNLHDQRTIYSLNNFDSSILSFLSPSSDKNKLETESRIKSMSVISHVYESMSKIIPGNIGRYNDDFNINCVGDTFQSLKTPTILFESGHYNDDYNREVSRKYVCFSLIYSIQCIANKLFKDHNNYYNIPENKTQLTDIKIVNIKVKQKSTFKLTNLTIMFKEILNKETQTIEFKPEINEIGTLLNTSGHLVLDFKIIDTIFDLTKPNSIDNIILNVNKLRNIH
;
A
#
# COMPACT_ATOMS: atom_id res chain seq x y z
N MET A 1 -7.18 5.21 23.65
CA MET A 1 -5.79 5.04 24.18
C MET A 1 -4.83 5.47 23.07
N GLU A 2 -3.88 6.35 23.33
CA GLU A 2 -2.86 6.68 22.33
C GLU A 2 -1.92 5.49 22.17
N LEU A 3 -1.71 5.06 20.91
CA LEU A 3 -0.79 3.97 20.60
C LEU A 3 0.64 4.43 20.83
N ASN A 4 1.37 3.69 21.64
CA ASN A 4 2.80 3.94 21.82
C ASN A 4 3.58 3.18 20.72
N ILE A 5 4.28 3.94 19.87
CA ILE A 5 5.11 3.39 18.78
C ILE A 5 6.12 2.36 19.30
N LYS A 6 6.64 2.54 20.54
CA LYS A 6 7.61 1.62 21.16
C LYS A 6 7.02 0.24 21.44
N ASP A 7 5.70 0.15 21.58
CA ASP A 7 5.01 -1.11 21.87
C ASP A 7 4.76 -1.98 20.64
N TYR A 8 4.99 -1.46 19.43
CA TYR A 8 4.78 -2.19 18.17
C TYR A 8 5.46 -3.56 18.16
N LYS A 9 6.66 -3.66 18.72
CA LYS A 9 7.43 -4.92 18.80
C LYS A 9 6.71 -6.02 19.59
N LYS A 10 5.74 -5.69 20.45
CA LYS A 10 5.02 -6.65 21.30
C LYS A 10 3.99 -7.46 20.53
N PHE A 11 3.51 -6.93 19.40
CA PHE A 11 2.45 -7.54 18.59
C PHE A 11 2.80 -7.63 17.09
N LYS A 12 4.02 -7.26 16.71
CA LYS A 12 4.51 -7.46 15.34
C LYS A 12 4.68 -8.94 15.05
N GLU A 13 4.12 -9.41 13.94
CA GLU A 13 4.33 -10.77 13.44
C GLU A 13 5.71 -10.88 12.76
N ASN A 14 6.70 -11.37 13.51
CA ASN A 14 8.09 -11.38 13.09
C ASN A 14 8.38 -12.39 11.97
N ASP A 15 7.53 -13.40 11.80
CA ASP A 15 7.66 -14.42 10.75
C ASP A 15 7.33 -13.85 9.36
N LEU A 16 6.69 -12.67 9.28
CA LEU A 16 6.39 -11.99 8.03
C LEU A 16 7.40 -10.88 7.78
N PHE A 17 8.21 -11.04 6.73
CA PHE A 17 9.24 -10.06 6.37
C PHE A 17 9.35 -9.90 4.85
N GLY A 18 9.78 -8.71 4.40
CA GLY A 18 10.02 -8.40 2.99
C GLY A 18 8.75 -8.19 2.18
N ARG A 19 8.90 -8.24 0.86
CA ARG A 19 7.83 -7.92 -0.09
C ARG A 19 7.13 -9.16 -0.66
N TYR A 20 7.79 -10.31 -0.69
CA TYR A 20 7.22 -11.55 -1.23
C TYR A 20 6.47 -12.32 -0.16
N ILE A 21 5.15 -12.11 -0.12
CA ILE A 21 4.23 -12.74 0.83
C ILE A 21 3.18 -13.52 0.05
N THR A 22 3.12 -14.83 0.30
CA THR A 22 2.20 -15.78 -0.34
C THR A 22 1.37 -16.53 0.71
N ASN A 23 0.48 -17.40 0.26
CA ASN A 23 -0.25 -18.29 1.18
C ASN A 23 0.69 -19.10 2.09
N ASP A 24 1.81 -19.57 1.56
CA ASP A 24 2.79 -20.35 2.34
C ASP A 24 3.43 -19.49 3.43
N SER A 25 3.75 -18.23 3.11
CA SER A 25 4.31 -17.27 4.07
C SER A 25 3.38 -17.01 5.27
N ILE A 26 2.08 -16.95 5.03
CA ILE A 26 1.10 -16.63 6.09
C ILE A 26 0.51 -17.87 6.78
N TYR A 27 0.73 -19.09 6.24
CA TYR A 27 0.02 -20.29 6.67
C TYR A 27 0.13 -20.58 8.17
N ARG A 28 1.34 -20.45 8.74
CA ARG A 28 1.58 -20.70 10.16
C ARG A 28 0.77 -19.75 11.05
N ILE A 29 0.80 -18.45 10.74
CA ILE A 29 0.07 -17.43 11.50
C ILE A 29 -1.43 -17.60 11.27
N LEU A 30 -1.82 -17.78 10.01
CA LEU A 30 -3.20 -17.93 9.62
C LEU A 30 -3.88 -19.12 10.33
N SER A 31 -3.16 -20.24 10.53
CA SER A 31 -3.69 -21.44 11.22
C SER A 31 -4.12 -21.17 12.66
N THR A 32 -3.58 -20.13 13.31
CA THR A 32 -3.99 -19.77 14.68
C THR A 32 -5.37 -19.11 14.75
N TYR A 33 -5.89 -18.63 13.61
CA TYR A 33 -7.20 -17.96 13.52
C TYR A 33 -8.34 -18.86 13.04
N SER A 34 -8.16 -20.17 13.03
CA SER A 34 -9.17 -21.13 12.52
C SER A 34 -9.70 -20.77 11.12
N PRO A 35 -8.80 -20.64 10.12
CA PRO A 35 -9.18 -20.20 8.79
C PRO A 35 -10.06 -21.23 8.09
N LYS A 36 -10.86 -20.75 7.15
CA LYS A 36 -11.59 -21.60 6.19
C LYS A 36 -11.14 -21.28 4.77
N ILE A 37 -11.18 -22.29 3.90
CA ILE A 37 -11.08 -22.08 2.46
C ILE A 37 -12.44 -21.52 2.01
N SER A 38 -12.45 -20.26 1.59
CA SER A 38 -13.68 -19.58 1.14
C SER A 38 -13.90 -19.71 -0.36
N GLY A 39 -12.86 -19.97 -1.11
CA GLY A 39 -12.90 -20.17 -2.55
C GLY A 39 -11.53 -20.54 -3.10
N TYR A 40 -11.41 -20.48 -4.40
CA TYR A 40 -10.18 -20.80 -5.13
C TYR A 40 -9.93 -19.79 -6.23
N SER A 41 -8.66 -19.46 -6.47
CA SER A 41 -8.21 -18.65 -7.60
C SER A 41 -8.37 -19.37 -8.94
N VAL A 42 -8.00 -18.69 -10.02
CA VAL A 42 -7.98 -19.27 -11.37
C VAL A 42 -7.13 -20.56 -11.40
N GLN A 43 -5.95 -20.57 -10.80
CA GLN A 43 -5.06 -21.73 -10.70
C GLN A 43 -5.37 -22.67 -9.53
N LYS A 44 -6.58 -22.56 -8.95
CA LYS A 44 -7.02 -23.43 -7.85
C LYS A 44 -6.21 -23.31 -6.57
N ARG A 45 -5.48 -22.21 -6.36
CA ARG A 45 -4.91 -21.90 -5.04
C ARG A 45 -6.02 -21.49 -4.09
N PRO A 46 -6.01 -21.98 -2.83
CA PRO A 46 -7.05 -21.65 -1.87
C PRO A 46 -7.04 -20.14 -1.53
N ILE A 47 -8.23 -19.56 -1.44
CA ILE A 47 -8.43 -18.22 -0.89
C ILE A 47 -8.99 -18.40 0.51
N TYR A 48 -8.19 -18.02 1.50
CA TYR A 48 -8.54 -18.18 2.90
C TYR A 48 -9.30 -16.98 3.43
N SER A 49 -10.22 -17.25 4.36
CA SER A 49 -10.77 -16.22 5.23
C SER A 49 -10.83 -16.70 6.67
N PHE A 50 -10.85 -15.76 7.59
CA PHE A 50 -11.14 -16.02 8.99
C PHE A 50 -12.00 -14.89 9.57
N SER A 51 -12.57 -15.12 10.76
CA SER A 51 -13.35 -14.10 11.46
C SER A 51 -12.94 -14.05 12.92
N CYS A 52 -12.98 -12.86 13.50
CA CYS A 52 -12.79 -12.66 14.93
C CYS A 52 -13.75 -11.58 15.47
N GLY A 53 -14.15 -11.74 16.74
CA GLY A 53 -15.13 -10.90 17.40
C GLY A 53 -16.57 -11.33 17.18
N SER A 54 -17.45 -10.89 18.09
CA SER A 54 -18.88 -11.19 18.10
C SER A 54 -19.77 -9.94 18.09
N GLY A 55 -19.14 -8.77 18.01
CA GLY A 55 -19.85 -7.49 18.02
C GLY A 55 -20.75 -7.31 16.80
N LYS A 56 -21.76 -6.45 16.97
CA LYS A 56 -22.80 -6.22 15.95
C LYS A 56 -22.28 -5.46 14.72
N THR A 57 -21.24 -4.64 14.87
CA THR A 57 -20.68 -3.87 13.76
C THR A 57 -19.71 -4.73 12.96
N LYS A 58 -20.11 -5.11 11.76
CA LYS A 58 -19.36 -6.00 10.87
C LYS A 58 -18.41 -5.22 9.98
N ILE A 59 -17.13 -5.59 9.95
CA ILE A 59 -16.11 -5.01 9.09
C ILE A 59 -15.56 -6.10 8.17
N LEU A 60 -15.62 -5.89 6.87
CA LEU A 60 -14.99 -6.74 5.86
C LEU A 60 -13.65 -6.14 5.47
N ILE A 61 -12.58 -6.93 5.57
CA ILE A 61 -11.21 -6.50 5.26
C ILE A 61 -10.61 -7.46 4.24
N TRP A 62 -10.05 -6.93 3.16
CA TRP A 62 -9.28 -7.73 2.22
C TRP A 62 -7.98 -7.03 1.85
N SER A 63 -6.97 -7.83 1.55
CA SER A 63 -5.64 -7.39 1.12
C SER A 63 -5.16 -8.21 -0.07
N GLN A 64 -4.06 -7.80 -0.68
CA GLN A 64 -3.45 -8.45 -1.84
C GLN A 64 -4.45 -8.86 -2.93
N MET A 65 -5.39 -7.98 -3.27
CA MET A 65 -6.12 -8.13 -4.52
C MET A 65 -5.20 -7.86 -5.72
N HIS A 66 -4.18 -7.01 -5.53
CA HIS A 66 -2.99 -6.97 -6.35
C HIS A 66 -1.92 -7.82 -5.66
N GLY A 67 -1.45 -8.87 -6.32
CA GLY A 67 -0.64 -9.89 -5.64
C GLY A 67 0.71 -9.41 -5.13
N ASN A 68 1.29 -8.37 -5.74
CA ASN A 68 2.56 -7.75 -5.36
C ASN A 68 2.43 -6.67 -4.27
N GLU A 69 1.23 -6.40 -3.75
CA GLU A 69 0.96 -5.37 -2.73
C GLU A 69 0.82 -6.01 -1.34
N SER A 70 1.92 -6.41 -0.74
CA SER A 70 1.94 -7.27 0.46
C SER A 70 2.17 -6.55 1.78
N THR A 71 2.54 -5.28 1.78
CA THR A 71 2.85 -4.54 3.01
C THR A 71 1.64 -4.45 3.91
N SER A 72 0.49 -4.14 3.34
CA SER A 72 -0.77 -4.02 4.07
C SER A 72 -1.26 -5.38 4.58
N THR A 73 -0.92 -6.50 3.93
CA THR A 73 -1.18 -7.86 4.44
C THR A 73 -0.41 -8.12 5.74
N LYS A 74 0.88 -7.79 5.79
CA LYS A 74 1.69 -7.92 7.00
C LYS A 74 1.15 -7.02 8.12
N ALA A 75 0.82 -5.77 7.80
CA ALA A 75 0.24 -4.81 8.75
C ALA A 75 -1.11 -5.27 9.30
N LEU A 76 -1.91 -5.95 8.49
CA LEU A 76 -3.19 -6.53 8.91
C LEU A 76 -2.99 -7.61 9.97
N PHE A 77 -2.04 -8.52 9.80
CA PHE A 77 -1.72 -9.52 10.83
C PHE A 77 -1.21 -8.87 12.11
N ASP A 78 -0.36 -7.86 12.05
CA ASP A 78 0.07 -7.09 13.22
C ASP A 78 -1.13 -6.43 13.94
N CYS A 79 -2.05 -5.86 13.18
CA CYS A 79 -3.28 -5.26 13.72
C CYS A 79 -4.17 -6.28 14.43
N ILE A 80 -4.36 -7.47 13.84
CA ILE A 80 -5.12 -8.55 14.47
C ILE A 80 -4.42 -9.05 15.73
N SER A 81 -3.10 -9.22 15.70
CA SER A 81 -2.29 -9.58 16.86
C SER A 81 -2.46 -8.54 17.98
N TYR A 82 -2.42 -7.23 17.66
CA TYR A 82 -2.70 -6.16 18.63
C TYR A 82 -4.11 -6.31 19.24
N ILE A 83 -5.12 -6.46 18.41
CA ILE A 83 -6.52 -6.57 18.89
C ILE A 83 -6.66 -7.76 19.83
N LEU A 84 -6.12 -8.92 19.49
CA LEU A 84 -6.28 -10.14 20.29
C LEU A 84 -5.46 -10.13 21.58
N THR A 85 -4.31 -9.44 21.61
CA THR A 85 -3.37 -9.53 22.73
C THR A 85 -3.36 -8.28 23.62
N ILE A 86 -3.65 -7.10 23.08
CA ILE A 86 -3.54 -5.81 23.78
C ILE A 86 -4.91 -5.21 24.07
N ASP A 87 -5.84 -5.24 23.12
CA ASP A 87 -7.15 -4.61 23.26
C ASP A 87 -8.30 -5.50 22.75
N PRO A 88 -8.50 -6.69 23.37
CA PRO A 88 -9.54 -7.63 22.94
C PRO A 88 -10.98 -7.11 23.13
N SER A 89 -11.16 -6.09 23.97
CA SER A 89 -12.50 -5.48 24.22
C SER A 89 -13.11 -4.85 22.98
N LEU A 90 -12.31 -4.48 21.99
CA LEU A 90 -12.82 -4.00 20.70
C LEU A 90 -13.75 -5.01 20.04
N LEU A 91 -13.48 -6.30 20.22
CA LEU A 91 -14.24 -7.40 19.62
C LEU A 91 -15.65 -7.60 20.23
N ASP A 92 -15.94 -6.95 21.34
CA ASP A 92 -17.30 -6.92 21.92
C ASP A 92 -18.24 -6.05 21.09
N SER A 93 -17.71 -4.99 20.47
CA SER A 93 -18.48 -4.04 19.66
C SER A 93 -18.46 -4.35 18.18
N ILE A 94 -17.39 -4.99 17.68
CA ILE A 94 -17.17 -5.27 16.26
C ILE A 94 -16.95 -6.77 16.01
N SER A 95 -17.18 -7.16 14.76
CA SER A 95 -16.75 -8.44 14.22
C SER A 95 -16.02 -8.21 12.89
N LEU A 96 -14.86 -8.83 12.75
CA LEU A 96 -14.01 -8.74 11.57
C LEU A 96 -14.17 -9.99 10.72
N THR A 97 -14.31 -9.84 9.42
CA THR A 97 -14.16 -10.91 8.42
C THR A 97 -13.01 -10.51 7.51
N VAL A 98 -12.00 -11.36 7.45
CA VAL A 98 -10.69 -11.03 6.85
C VAL A 98 -10.36 -12.01 5.73
N LEU A 99 -9.98 -11.46 4.56
CA LEU A 99 -9.36 -12.18 3.44
C LEU A 99 -7.92 -11.63 3.28
N PRO A 100 -6.92 -12.29 3.86
CA PRO A 100 -5.56 -11.73 3.88
C PRO A 100 -4.88 -11.69 2.51
N ILE A 101 -5.17 -12.66 1.62
CA ILE A 101 -4.67 -12.71 0.24
C ILE A 101 -5.84 -13.06 -0.68
N LEU A 102 -6.40 -12.06 -1.35
CA LEU A 102 -7.52 -12.27 -2.28
C LEU A 102 -7.06 -12.86 -3.61
N ASN A 103 -5.85 -12.52 -4.05
CA ASN A 103 -5.24 -12.94 -5.32
C ASN A 103 -4.00 -13.81 -5.08
N PRO A 104 -4.17 -15.08 -4.69
CA PRO A 104 -3.01 -15.94 -4.40
C PRO A 104 -2.20 -16.32 -5.65
N ASP A 105 -2.76 -16.23 -6.85
CA ASP A 105 -2.01 -16.43 -8.10
C ASP A 105 -1.08 -15.25 -8.37
N GLY A 106 -1.59 -14.03 -8.27
CA GLY A 106 -0.77 -12.83 -8.39
C GLY A 106 0.27 -12.70 -7.28
N ALA A 107 -0.07 -13.11 -6.04
CA ALA A 107 0.88 -13.14 -4.94
C ALA A 107 2.05 -14.12 -5.21
N PHE A 108 1.76 -15.30 -5.74
CA PHE A 108 2.77 -16.31 -6.09
C PHE A 108 3.70 -15.87 -7.23
N GLU A 109 3.15 -15.23 -8.27
CA GLU A 109 3.96 -14.73 -9.40
C GLU A 109 4.50 -13.30 -9.17
N TYR A 110 4.14 -12.67 -8.05
CA TYR A 110 4.46 -11.28 -7.71
C TYR A 110 3.97 -10.29 -8.77
N THR A 111 2.72 -10.43 -9.18
CA THR A 111 2.09 -9.58 -10.19
C THR A 111 0.90 -8.81 -9.61
N ARG A 112 0.58 -7.67 -10.25
CA ARG A 112 -0.63 -6.91 -9.92
C ARG A 112 -1.90 -7.70 -10.25
N GLU A 113 -1.99 -8.18 -11.48
CA GLU A 113 -3.14 -8.90 -12.00
C GLU A 113 -3.18 -10.34 -11.48
N ASN A 114 -4.35 -10.99 -11.65
CA ASN A 114 -4.50 -12.42 -11.42
C ASN A 114 -3.88 -13.24 -12.57
N TYR A 115 -4.04 -14.56 -12.52
CA TYR A 115 -3.48 -15.47 -13.55
C TYR A 115 -3.99 -15.15 -14.97
N ASN A 116 -5.24 -14.72 -15.12
CA ASN A 116 -5.85 -14.34 -16.40
C ASN A 116 -5.41 -12.93 -16.88
N LYS A 117 -4.48 -12.27 -16.20
CA LYS A 117 -4.04 -10.89 -16.49
C LYS A 117 -5.16 -9.86 -16.36
N ILE A 118 -6.05 -10.08 -15.41
CA ILE A 118 -7.13 -9.16 -15.07
C ILE A 118 -6.81 -8.47 -13.75
N ASP A 119 -6.89 -7.13 -13.76
CA ASP A 119 -6.86 -6.31 -12.54
C ASP A 119 -8.18 -6.52 -11.78
N LEU A 120 -8.13 -7.18 -10.63
CA LEU A 120 -9.33 -7.47 -9.82
C LEU A 120 -10.02 -6.18 -9.32
N ASN A 121 -9.27 -5.06 -9.22
CA ASN A 121 -9.84 -3.76 -8.90
C ASN A 121 -10.44 -3.04 -10.14
N ARG A 122 -10.67 -3.77 -11.22
CA ARG A 122 -11.38 -3.37 -12.45
C ARG A 122 -12.42 -4.41 -12.87
N ASP A 123 -12.77 -5.33 -11.97
CA ASP A 123 -13.69 -6.46 -12.23
C ASP A 123 -14.84 -6.53 -11.20
N ALA A 124 -15.13 -5.41 -10.51
CA ALA A 124 -16.08 -5.39 -9.41
C ALA A 124 -17.56 -5.50 -9.82
N VAL A 125 -17.89 -5.07 -11.03
CA VAL A 125 -19.23 -5.16 -11.63
C VAL A 125 -19.33 -6.37 -12.56
N ASP A 126 -18.33 -6.55 -13.43
CA ASP A 126 -18.35 -7.56 -14.48
C ASP A 126 -18.17 -8.98 -13.88
N LEU A 127 -17.49 -9.08 -12.74
CA LEU A 127 -17.30 -10.30 -11.95
C LEU A 127 -16.83 -11.50 -12.80
N THR A 128 -15.91 -11.23 -13.73
CA THR A 128 -15.41 -12.24 -14.66
C THR A 128 -14.49 -13.25 -13.98
N GLN A 129 -13.82 -12.84 -12.90
CA GLN A 129 -12.82 -13.63 -12.21
C GLN A 129 -13.39 -14.34 -10.96
N PRO A 130 -12.90 -15.55 -10.62
CA PRO A 130 -13.37 -16.28 -9.44
C PRO A 130 -13.09 -15.51 -8.13
N GLU A 131 -11.98 -14.80 -8.04
CA GLU A 131 -11.60 -13.97 -6.90
C GLU A 131 -12.62 -12.83 -6.69
N SER A 132 -12.99 -12.13 -7.77
CA SER A 132 -13.98 -11.04 -7.74
C SER A 132 -15.36 -11.55 -7.33
N ARG A 133 -15.80 -12.67 -7.90
CA ARG A 133 -17.07 -13.33 -7.52
C ARG A 133 -17.08 -13.75 -6.06
N LEU A 134 -15.96 -14.27 -5.56
CA LEU A 134 -15.83 -14.65 -4.16
C LEU A 134 -15.97 -13.44 -3.23
N LEU A 135 -15.21 -12.37 -3.47
CA LEU A 135 -15.29 -11.16 -2.65
C LEU A 135 -16.71 -10.60 -2.65
N ARG A 136 -17.35 -10.53 -3.81
CA ARG A 136 -18.74 -10.07 -3.94
C ARG A 136 -19.73 -10.98 -3.19
N SER A 137 -19.59 -12.29 -3.27
CA SER A 137 -20.45 -13.25 -2.55
C SER A 137 -20.31 -13.11 -1.03
N ILE A 138 -19.08 -12.92 -0.53
CA ILE A 138 -18.83 -12.68 0.90
C ILE A 138 -19.45 -11.35 1.32
N TYR A 139 -19.29 -10.29 0.54
CA TYR A 139 -19.91 -8.99 0.79
C TYR A 139 -21.44 -9.10 0.87
N ASP A 140 -22.07 -9.72 -0.12
CA ASP A 140 -23.53 -9.85 -0.20
C ASP A 140 -24.11 -10.69 0.97
N THR A 141 -23.38 -11.72 1.42
CA THR A 141 -23.77 -12.59 2.53
C THR A 141 -23.56 -11.91 3.88
N LEU A 142 -22.39 -11.27 4.08
CA LEU A 142 -22.00 -10.64 5.34
C LEU A 142 -22.81 -9.37 5.59
N LYS A 143 -23.09 -8.59 4.54
CA LYS A 143 -23.67 -7.25 4.60
C LYS A 143 -22.90 -6.39 5.59
N PRO A 144 -21.63 -6.07 5.31
CA PRO A 144 -20.77 -5.35 6.24
C PRO A 144 -21.24 -3.93 6.46
N HIS A 145 -20.96 -3.39 7.66
CA HIS A 145 -21.20 -1.99 7.99
C HIS A 145 -20.06 -1.11 7.53
N PHE A 146 -18.85 -1.66 7.37
CA PHE A 146 -17.66 -1.02 6.83
C PHE A 146 -16.84 -2.02 6.01
N CYS A 147 -16.14 -1.49 5.01
CA CYS A 147 -15.17 -2.24 4.20
C CYS A 147 -13.80 -1.57 4.24
N PHE A 148 -12.73 -2.36 4.41
CA PHE A 148 -11.35 -1.92 4.29
C PHE A 148 -10.69 -2.61 3.10
N ASN A 149 -10.28 -1.81 2.13
CA ASN A 149 -9.57 -2.23 0.93
C ASN A 149 -8.09 -1.87 1.09
N LEU A 150 -7.25 -2.88 1.26
CA LEU A 150 -5.84 -2.69 1.62
C LEU A 150 -4.94 -2.85 0.40
N HIS A 151 -4.19 -1.80 0.09
CA HIS A 151 -3.28 -1.69 -1.05
C HIS A 151 -1.89 -1.21 -0.65
N ASP A 152 -0.97 -1.25 -1.61
CA ASP A 152 0.35 -0.63 -1.52
C ASP A 152 0.55 0.28 -2.74
N GLN A 153 0.96 1.52 -2.50
CA GLN A 153 1.30 2.45 -3.59
C GLN A 153 2.77 2.36 -3.98
N ARG A 154 3.08 2.82 -5.21
CA ARG A 154 4.45 2.91 -5.72
C ARG A 154 5.26 3.97 -4.96
N THR A 155 6.59 3.97 -5.17
CA THR A 155 7.53 4.95 -4.57
C THR A 155 7.38 6.37 -5.12
N ILE A 156 6.61 6.56 -6.19
CA ILE A 156 6.50 7.82 -6.94
C ILE A 156 5.66 8.91 -6.26
N TYR A 157 4.95 8.58 -5.19
CA TYR A 157 3.98 9.50 -4.59
C TYR A 157 4.62 10.44 -3.58
N SER A 158 4.43 11.74 -3.81
CA SER A 158 4.82 12.83 -2.94
C SER A 158 3.62 13.62 -2.46
N LEU A 159 3.90 14.44 -1.46
CA LEU A 159 3.03 15.50 -0.98
C LEU A 159 3.66 16.87 -1.28
N ASN A 160 3.34 17.88 -0.47
CA ASN A 160 3.97 19.19 -0.57
C ASN A 160 5.48 19.09 -0.29
N ASN A 161 6.28 19.94 -0.93
CA ASN A 161 7.75 19.98 -0.77
C ASN A 161 8.48 18.67 -1.12
N PHE A 162 7.89 17.82 -1.94
CA PHE A 162 8.41 16.49 -2.28
C PHE A 162 8.53 15.53 -1.10
N ASP A 163 7.80 15.77 0.00
CA ASP A 163 7.73 14.82 1.11
C ASP A 163 7.11 13.51 0.63
N SER A 164 7.66 12.38 1.06
CA SER A 164 7.13 11.07 0.69
C SER A 164 5.76 10.83 1.30
N SER A 165 4.80 10.39 0.50
CA SER A 165 3.51 9.90 0.99
C SER A 165 3.68 8.48 1.54
N ILE A 166 3.87 8.35 2.86
CA ILE A 166 4.12 7.06 3.53
C ILE A 166 2.82 6.27 3.71
N LEU A 167 1.73 6.98 3.87
CA LEU A 167 0.40 6.43 4.07
C LEU A 167 -0.60 7.29 3.31
N SER A 168 -1.49 6.67 2.56
CA SER A 168 -2.55 7.40 1.87
C SER A 168 -3.90 6.73 2.08
N PHE A 169 -4.94 7.54 1.95
CA PHE A 169 -6.32 7.10 2.08
C PHE A 169 -7.15 7.52 0.87
N LEU A 170 -8.26 6.80 0.68
CA LEU A 170 -9.35 7.26 -0.16
C LEU A 170 -10.68 6.86 0.47
N SER A 171 -11.61 7.80 0.53
CA SER A 171 -13.04 7.53 0.61
C SER A 171 -13.56 7.49 -0.83
N PRO A 172 -13.81 6.29 -1.41
CA PRO A 172 -14.21 6.16 -2.80
C PRO A 172 -15.50 6.92 -3.12
N SER A 173 -15.69 7.30 -4.36
CA SER A 173 -16.91 7.97 -4.81
C SER A 173 -18.07 6.99 -4.94
N SER A 174 -19.28 7.43 -4.60
CA SER A 174 -20.50 6.65 -4.78
C SER A 174 -21.06 6.73 -6.21
N ASP A 175 -20.70 7.80 -6.92
CA ASP A 175 -21.18 8.11 -8.25
C ASP A 175 -20.27 9.12 -8.98
N LYS A 176 -20.56 9.38 -10.27
CA LYS A 176 -19.80 10.31 -11.12
C LYS A 176 -19.84 11.77 -10.64
N ASN A 177 -20.82 12.15 -9.83
CA ASN A 177 -20.95 13.50 -9.30
C ASN A 177 -20.20 13.66 -7.98
N LYS A 178 -19.58 12.60 -7.48
CA LYS A 178 -18.79 12.58 -6.24
C LYS A 178 -19.61 13.03 -5.02
N LEU A 179 -20.91 12.68 -4.99
CA LEU A 179 -21.82 13.08 -3.93
C LEU A 179 -21.34 12.55 -2.56
N GLU A 180 -21.48 13.37 -1.55
CA GLU A 180 -21.25 13.02 -0.15
C GLU A 180 -22.46 12.28 0.41
N THR A 181 -22.62 11.02 -0.01
CA THR A 181 -23.65 10.14 0.52
C THR A 181 -23.38 9.80 1.98
N GLU A 182 -24.37 9.30 2.71
CA GLU A 182 -24.22 8.90 4.11
C GLU A 182 -23.06 7.89 4.30
N SER A 183 -22.91 6.94 3.39
CA SER A 183 -21.80 5.97 3.43
C SER A 183 -20.45 6.66 3.22
N ARG A 184 -20.36 7.62 2.29
CA ARG A 184 -19.13 8.36 2.02
C ARG A 184 -18.74 9.26 3.19
N ILE A 185 -19.71 9.98 3.76
CA ILE A 185 -19.51 10.79 4.97
C ILE A 185 -18.96 9.94 6.12
N LYS A 186 -19.49 8.73 6.33
CA LYS A 186 -18.99 7.81 7.37
C LYS A 186 -17.55 7.38 7.13
N SER A 187 -17.17 7.00 5.90
CA SER A 187 -15.78 6.64 5.60
C SER A 187 -14.84 7.83 5.74
N MET A 188 -15.23 9.03 5.27
CA MET A 188 -14.48 10.27 5.45
C MET A 188 -14.29 10.61 6.93
N SER A 189 -15.32 10.41 7.77
CA SER A 189 -15.25 10.66 9.22
C SER A 189 -14.29 9.73 9.95
N VAL A 190 -14.20 8.45 9.53
CA VAL A 190 -13.17 7.52 10.04
C VAL A 190 -11.78 7.97 9.59
N ILE A 191 -11.61 8.29 8.30
CA ILE A 191 -10.31 8.77 7.77
C ILE A 191 -9.87 10.04 8.49
N SER A 192 -10.78 10.99 8.76
CA SER A 192 -10.49 12.21 9.50
C SER A 192 -9.97 11.94 10.92
N HIS A 193 -10.56 10.95 11.62
CA HIS A 193 -10.07 10.52 12.93
C HIS A 193 -8.67 9.90 12.84
N VAL A 194 -8.45 9.04 11.86
CA VAL A 194 -7.14 8.41 11.64
C VAL A 194 -6.08 9.44 11.27
N TYR A 195 -6.41 10.38 10.39
CA TYR A 195 -5.51 11.46 9.98
C TYR A 195 -5.07 12.30 11.18
N GLU A 196 -6.02 12.73 12.04
CA GLU A 196 -5.70 13.50 13.25
C GLU A 196 -4.74 12.74 14.17
N SER A 197 -4.96 11.43 14.34
CA SER A 197 -4.13 10.58 15.19
C SER A 197 -2.76 10.32 14.59
N MET A 198 -2.71 9.95 13.30
CA MET A 198 -1.48 9.60 12.60
C MET A 198 -0.59 10.82 12.30
N SER A 199 -1.17 12.02 12.12
CA SER A 199 -0.40 13.26 11.90
C SER A 199 0.48 13.63 13.08
N LYS A 200 0.20 13.14 14.28
CA LYS A 200 1.07 13.28 15.45
C LYS A 200 2.30 12.35 15.38
N ILE A 201 2.22 11.29 14.59
CA ILE A 201 3.23 10.23 14.47
C ILE A 201 4.11 10.46 13.24
N ILE A 202 3.50 10.76 12.10
CA ILE A 202 4.15 11.00 10.80
C ILE A 202 3.65 12.32 10.18
N PRO A 203 3.94 13.47 10.80
CA PRO A 203 3.50 14.76 10.30
C PRO A 203 4.01 15.01 8.88
N GLY A 204 3.14 15.49 7.99
CA GLY A 204 3.50 15.81 6.61
C GLY A 204 3.65 14.62 5.65
N ASN A 205 3.43 13.38 6.10
CA ASN A 205 3.65 12.18 5.28
C ASN A 205 2.37 11.38 5.00
N ILE A 206 1.20 11.98 5.21
CA ILE A 206 -0.10 11.35 4.96
C ILE A 206 -0.79 12.05 3.81
N GLY A 207 -1.20 11.29 2.81
CA GLY A 207 -1.87 11.76 1.62
C GLY A 207 -3.27 11.19 1.42
N ARG A 208 -3.96 11.72 0.42
CA ARG A 208 -5.18 11.11 -0.12
C ARG A 208 -5.10 10.96 -1.63
N TYR A 209 -5.80 9.96 -2.14
CA TYR A 209 -5.97 9.77 -3.58
C TYR A 209 -7.08 10.64 -4.13
N ASN A 210 -6.98 10.93 -5.43
CA ASN A 210 -8.08 11.48 -6.21
C ASN A 210 -9.26 10.49 -6.21
N ASP A 211 -10.47 11.02 -6.09
CA ASP A 211 -11.71 10.27 -5.98
C ASP A 211 -12.48 10.15 -7.31
N ASP A 212 -11.77 10.07 -8.42
CA ASP A 212 -12.37 9.87 -9.74
C ASP A 212 -13.12 8.54 -9.79
N PHE A 213 -14.41 8.63 -10.06
CA PHE A 213 -15.31 7.50 -10.03
C PHE A 213 -15.08 6.49 -11.14
N ASN A 214 -14.91 5.23 -10.77
CA ASN A 214 -14.92 4.10 -11.66
C ASN A 214 -15.71 2.95 -11.04
N ILE A 215 -16.92 2.71 -11.55
CA ILE A 215 -17.83 1.69 -10.97
C ILE A 215 -17.20 0.28 -10.93
N ASN A 216 -16.23 -0.03 -11.79
CA ASN A 216 -15.52 -1.30 -11.78
C ASN A 216 -14.37 -1.37 -10.76
N CYS A 217 -14.07 -0.28 -10.02
CA CYS A 217 -13.25 -0.34 -8.83
C CYS A 217 -14.07 -0.87 -7.65
N VAL A 218 -13.51 -1.81 -6.90
CA VAL A 218 -14.22 -2.46 -5.77
C VAL A 218 -14.65 -1.42 -4.73
N GLY A 219 -13.81 -0.44 -4.44
CA GLY A 219 -14.13 0.63 -3.50
C GLY A 219 -15.35 1.44 -3.93
N ASP A 220 -15.39 1.90 -5.17
CA ASP A 220 -16.49 2.68 -5.72
C ASP A 220 -17.78 1.85 -5.82
N THR A 221 -17.65 0.57 -6.21
CA THR A 221 -18.80 -0.36 -6.23
C THR A 221 -19.42 -0.51 -4.84
N PHE A 222 -18.62 -0.81 -3.80
CA PHE A 222 -19.16 -1.01 -2.46
C PHE A 222 -19.67 0.30 -1.85
N GLN A 223 -19.03 1.42 -2.18
CA GLN A 223 -19.52 2.74 -1.80
C GLN A 223 -20.86 3.07 -2.46
N SER A 224 -21.05 2.74 -3.75
CA SER A 224 -22.33 2.91 -4.46
C SER A 224 -23.42 2.00 -3.92
N LEU A 225 -23.05 0.84 -3.37
CA LEU A 225 -23.93 -0.09 -2.64
C LEU A 225 -24.21 0.38 -1.20
N LYS A 226 -23.87 1.62 -0.86
CA LYS A 226 -24.13 2.30 0.42
C LYS A 226 -23.35 1.71 1.61
N THR A 227 -22.22 1.03 1.38
CA THR A 227 -21.33 0.58 2.44
C THR A 227 -20.12 1.50 2.54
N PRO A 228 -19.89 2.15 3.69
CA PRO A 228 -18.69 2.93 3.94
C PRO A 228 -17.44 2.12 3.65
N THR A 229 -16.67 2.52 2.66
CA THR A 229 -15.46 1.82 2.21
C THR A 229 -14.26 2.74 2.33
N ILE A 230 -13.18 2.24 2.90
CA ILE A 230 -11.92 2.95 3.08
C ILE A 230 -10.82 2.20 2.34
N LEU A 231 -10.15 2.89 1.43
CA LEU A 231 -8.93 2.41 0.81
C LEU A 231 -7.75 2.90 1.65
N PHE A 232 -6.85 1.97 1.94
CA PHE A 232 -5.56 2.20 2.58
C PHE A 232 -4.46 1.89 1.59
N GLU A 233 -3.47 2.79 1.48
CA GLU A 233 -2.33 2.62 0.61
C GLU A 233 -1.04 2.76 1.41
N SER A 234 -0.29 1.68 1.50
CA SER A 234 1.04 1.70 2.07
C SER A 234 2.01 2.35 1.10
N GLY A 235 2.64 3.44 1.51
CA GLY A 235 3.63 4.15 0.71
C GLY A 235 5.07 3.80 1.05
N HIS A 236 6.01 4.59 0.53
CA HIS A 236 7.44 4.41 0.73
C HIS A 236 7.98 5.32 1.84
N TYR A 237 8.91 4.80 2.64
CA TYR A 237 9.62 5.53 3.68
C TYR A 237 11.14 5.46 3.41
N ASN A 238 11.73 6.55 2.97
CA ASN A 238 13.19 6.64 2.71
C ASN A 238 13.77 5.39 2.02
N ASP A 239 14.75 4.72 2.64
CA ASP A 239 15.40 3.49 2.15
C ASP A 239 14.66 2.19 2.51
N ASP A 240 13.40 2.27 2.95
CA ASP A 240 12.61 1.12 3.41
C ASP A 240 11.96 0.34 2.24
N TYR A 241 12.77 -0.22 1.35
CA TYR A 241 12.25 -1.00 0.20
C TYR A 241 11.55 -2.30 0.62
N ASN A 242 11.85 -2.84 1.79
CA ASN A 242 11.12 -3.96 2.38
C ASN A 242 9.79 -3.54 3.03
N ARG A 243 9.52 -2.23 3.10
CA ARG A 243 8.29 -1.65 3.63
C ARG A 243 7.98 -2.02 5.09
N GLU A 244 9.01 -2.27 5.90
CA GLU A 244 8.83 -2.64 7.32
C GLU A 244 8.45 -1.42 8.20
N VAL A 245 8.93 -0.24 7.85
CA VAL A 245 8.54 1.01 8.53
C VAL A 245 7.13 1.41 8.11
N SER A 246 6.82 1.37 6.81
CA SER A 246 5.49 1.64 6.28
C SER A 246 4.45 0.66 6.84
N ARG A 247 4.77 -0.64 6.93
CA ARG A 247 3.98 -1.68 7.60
C ARG A 247 3.50 -1.26 8.99
N LYS A 248 4.41 -0.73 9.81
CA LYS A 248 4.07 -0.25 11.16
C LYS A 248 3.02 0.86 11.13
N TYR A 249 3.16 1.83 10.23
CA TYR A 249 2.22 2.95 10.15
C TYR A 249 0.87 2.54 9.59
N VAL A 250 0.85 1.61 8.63
CA VAL A 250 -0.42 1.00 8.15
C VAL A 250 -1.09 0.23 9.30
N CYS A 251 -0.34 -0.56 10.07
CA CYS A 251 -0.88 -1.27 11.23
C CYS A 251 -1.55 -0.28 12.21
N PHE A 252 -0.89 0.83 12.55
CA PHE A 252 -1.47 1.84 13.45
C PHE A 252 -2.70 2.50 12.86
N SER A 253 -2.71 2.78 11.56
CA SER A 253 -3.89 3.35 10.91
C SER A 253 -5.08 2.40 10.93
N LEU A 254 -4.85 1.10 10.78
CA LEU A 254 -5.89 0.06 10.91
C LEU A 254 -6.42 -0.01 12.35
N ILE A 255 -5.55 0.01 13.35
CA ILE A 255 -5.95 0.01 14.76
C ILE A 255 -6.80 1.25 15.07
N TYR A 256 -6.35 2.46 14.70
CA TYR A 256 -7.13 3.69 14.92
C TYR A 256 -8.48 3.67 14.17
N SER A 257 -8.55 3.09 12.97
CA SER A 257 -9.81 2.94 12.23
C SER A 257 -10.78 2.02 12.98
N ILE A 258 -10.28 0.88 13.45
CA ILE A 258 -11.07 -0.10 14.19
C ILE A 258 -11.53 0.49 15.54
N GLN A 259 -10.64 1.16 16.28
CA GLN A 259 -10.99 1.86 17.52
C GLN A 259 -12.03 2.96 17.28
N CYS A 260 -11.89 3.74 16.19
CA CYS A 260 -12.86 4.76 15.81
C CYS A 260 -14.25 4.15 15.60
N ILE A 261 -14.34 3.05 14.86
CA ILE A 261 -15.63 2.41 14.57
C ILE A 261 -16.21 1.75 15.83
N ALA A 262 -15.40 1.00 16.59
CA ALA A 262 -15.84 0.29 17.79
C ALA A 262 -16.36 1.25 18.87
N ASN A 263 -15.68 2.36 19.08
CA ASN A 263 -15.98 3.34 20.12
C ASN A 263 -16.74 4.58 19.61
N LYS A 264 -17.15 4.60 18.33
CA LYS A 264 -17.90 5.69 17.68
C LYS A 264 -17.20 7.06 17.78
N LEU A 265 -15.88 7.08 17.59
CA LEU A 265 -15.04 8.29 17.69
C LEU A 265 -14.95 9.07 16.36
N PHE A 266 -16.05 9.12 15.63
CA PHE A 266 -16.12 9.78 14.32
C PHE A 266 -15.82 11.28 14.44
N LYS A 267 -15.01 11.77 13.52
CA LYS A 267 -14.68 13.21 13.40
C LYS A 267 -15.49 13.87 12.29
N ASP A 268 -15.44 15.19 12.24
CA ASP A 268 -16.05 15.94 11.14
C ASP A 268 -15.45 15.46 9.81
N HIS A 269 -16.31 14.99 8.90
CA HIS A 269 -15.90 14.48 7.59
C HIS A 269 -15.22 15.55 6.73
N ASN A 270 -15.49 16.84 6.93
CA ASN A 270 -14.83 17.92 6.22
C ASN A 270 -13.31 17.95 6.45
N ASN A 271 -12.82 17.43 7.59
CA ASN A 271 -11.39 17.32 7.86
C ASN A 271 -10.67 16.37 6.87
N TYR A 272 -11.41 15.50 6.18
CA TYR A 272 -10.87 14.68 5.09
C TYR A 272 -10.22 15.51 3.99
N TYR A 273 -10.79 16.67 3.66
CA TYR A 273 -10.27 17.56 2.63
C TYR A 273 -9.02 18.33 3.05
N ASN A 274 -8.67 18.34 4.32
CA ASN A 274 -7.41 18.89 4.82
C ASN A 274 -6.20 17.97 4.53
N ILE A 275 -6.46 16.69 4.16
CA ILE A 275 -5.41 15.75 3.78
C ILE A 275 -4.92 16.12 2.37
N PRO A 276 -3.62 16.43 2.18
CA PRO A 276 -3.10 16.80 0.87
C PRO A 276 -3.24 15.67 -0.16
N GLU A 277 -3.50 16.03 -1.41
CA GLU A 277 -3.55 15.05 -2.50
C GLU A 277 -2.16 14.54 -2.87
N ASN A 278 -2.08 13.26 -3.20
CA ASN A 278 -0.88 12.65 -3.74
C ASN A 278 -0.51 13.25 -5.09
N LYS A 279 0.79 13.50 -5.27
CA LYS A 279 1.41 13.94 -6.52
C LYS A 279 2.42 12.90 -6.98
N THR A 280 2.59 12.73 -8.28
CA THR A 280 3.56 11.78 -8.87
C THR A 280 4.86 12.51 -9.21
N GLN A 281 5.65 12.86 -8.20
CA GLN A 281 6.82 13.73 -8.34
C GLN A 281 8.12 13.12 -7.77
N LEU A 282 8.07 11.87 -7.26
CA LEU A 282 9.25 11.20 -6.72
C LEU A 282 9.77 10.10 -7.65
N THR A 283 11.06 9.87 -7.53
CA THR A 283 11.78 8.73 -8.09
C THR A 283 12.64 8.10 -6.99
N ASP A 284 13.15 6.90 -7.21
CA ASP A 284 14.00 6.28 -6.19
C ASP A 284 15.31 7.05 -6.01
N ILE A 285 15.98 7.40 -7.13
CA ILE A 285 17.21 8.20 -7.09
C ILE A 285 17.13 9.32 -8.12
N LYS A 286 17.49 10.54 -7.73
CA LYS A 286 17.76 11.65 -8.64
C LYS A 286 19.22 12.01 -8.60
N ILE A 287 19.87 12.06 -9.76
CA ILE A 287 21.26 12.47 -9.91
C ILE A 287 21.28 13.79 -10.66
N VAL A 288 21.90 14.80 -10.07
CA VAL A 288 22.11 16.10 -10.71
C VAL A 288 23.55 16.26 -11.16
N ASN A 289 23.78 17.08 -12.17
CA ASN A 289 25.11 17.42 -12.71
C ASN A 289 25.91 16.18 -13.20
N ILE A 290 25.25 15.15 -13.74
CA ILE A 290 25.94 14.03 -14.35
C ILE A 290 26.52 14.40 -15.73
N LYS A 291 27.78 13.99 -16.00
CA LYS A 291 28.43 14.15 -17.30
C LYS A 291 28.04 12.99 -18.21
N VAL A 292 27.17 13.21 -19.18
CA VAL A 292 26.75 12.19 -20.16
C VAL A 292 27.46 12.42 -21.48
N LYS A 293 28.01 11.35 -22.07
CA LYS A 293 28.69 11.40 -23.35
C LYS A 293 27.76 11.84 -24.49
N GLN A 294 28.23 12.81 -25.28
CA GLN A 294 27.55 13.28 -26.47
C GLN A 294 28.54 13.44 -27.61
N LYS A 295 28.59 12.50 -28.54
CA LYS A 295 29.60 12.43 -29.62
C LYS A 295 31.03 12.47 -29.07
N SER A 296 31.81 13.51 -29.38
CA SER A 296 33.19 13.74 -28.93
C SER A 296 33.32 14.52 -27.62
N THR A 297 32.21 14.97 -27.05
CA THR A 297 32.17 15.80 -25.83
C THR A 297 31.26 15.16 -24.78
N PHE A 298 30.92 15.91 -23.75
CA PHE A 298 29.90 15.54 -22.79
C PHE A 298 28.89 16.67 -22.59
N LYS A 299 27.69 16.32 -22.10
CA LYS A 299 26.68 17.25 -21.64
C LYS A 299 26.45 17.06 -20.15
N LEU A 300 26.39 18.15 -19.39
CA LEU A 300 25.86 18.14 -18.02
C LEU A 300 24.35 18.07 -18.08
N THR A 301 23.76 17.12 -17.36
CA THR A 301 22.33 16.93 -17.27
C THR A 301 21.93 16.33 -15.93
N ASN A 302 20.65 16.08 -15.71
CA ASN A 302 20.18 15.28 -14.58
C ASN A 302 19.55 13.99 -15.11
N LEU A 303 19.50 12.98 -14.26
CA LEU A 303 18.76 11.75 -14.55
C LEU A 303 18.05 11.23 -13.30
N THR A 304 17.02 10.44 -13.52
CA THR A 304 16.33 9.72 -12.46
C THR A 304 16.41 8.22 -12.69
N ILE A 305 16.43 7.48 -11.59
CA ILE A 305 16.44 6.03 -11.55
C ILE A 305 15.20 5.57 -10.79
N MET A 306 14.51 4.58 -11.34
CA MET A 306 13.47 3.82 -10.67
C MET A 306 13.92 2.39 -10.47
N PHE A 307 13.57 1.80 -9.32
CA PHE A 307 13.81 0.39 -9.10
C PHE A 307 12.63 -0.45 -9.61
N LYS A 308 12.95 -1.37 -10.50
CA LYS A 308 12.01 -2.42 -10.90
C LYS A 308 12.07 -3.57 -9.92
N GLU A 309 10.94 -3.95 -9.38
CA GLU A 309 10.79 -5.09 -8.48
C GLU A 309 10.76 -6.39 -9.30
N ILE A 310 11.67 -7.32 -9.00
CA ILE A 310 11.80 -8.61 -9.71
C ILE A 310 11.80 -9.73 -8.68
N LEU A 311 10.90 -10.70 -8.85
CA LEU A 311 10.89 -11.89 -8.02
C LEU A 311 12.08 -12.81 -8.37
N ASN A 312 12.95 -13.02 -7.41
CA ASN A 312 13.92 -14.12 -7.45
C ASN A 312 13.25 -15.37 -6.88
N LYS A 313 12.91 -16.31 -7.77
CA LYS A 313 12.19 -17.54 -7.38
C LYS A 313 13.05 -18.53 -6.58
N GLU A 314 14.37 -18.46 -6.69
CA GLU A 314 15.29 -19.36 -5.96
C GLU A 314 15.39 -18.94 -4.48
N THR A 315 15.55 -17.63 -4.23
CA THR A 315 15.67 -17.09 -2.87
C THR A 315 14.34 -16.70 -2.26
N GLN A 316 13.27 -16.68 -3.04
CA GLN A 316 11.94 -16.19 -2.65
C GLN A 316 11.96 -14.74 -2.10
N THR A 317 12.78 -13.90 -2.73
CA THR A 317 12.92 -12.48 -2.36
C THR A 317 12.66 -11.58 -3.57
N ILE A 318 12.41 -10.30 -3.28
CA ILE A 318 12.29 -9.29 -4.33
C ILE A 318 13.61 -8.55 -4.47
N GLU A 319 14.13 -8.55 -5.68
CA GLU A 319 15.30 -7.76 -6.10
C GLU A 319 14.83 -6.42 -6.67
N PHE A 320 15.56 -5.36 -6.34
CA PHE A 320 15.30 -4.01 -6.79
C PHE A 320 16.30 -3.62 -7.87
N LYS A 321 15.94 -3.87 -9.12
CA LYS A 321 16.82 -3.62 -10.28
C LYS A 321 16.71 -2.16 -10.70
N PRO A 322 17.83 -1.39 -10.71
CA PRO A 322 17.81 0.01 -11.13
C PRO A 322 17.60 0.12 -12.64
N GLU A 323 16.70 1.03 -13.05
CA GLU A 323 16.46 1.40 -14.44
C GLU A 323 16.45 2.93 -14.57
N ILE A 324 17.11 3.47 -15.64
CA ILE A 324 17.03 4.90 -15.92
C ILE A 324 15.59 5.21 -16.34
N ASN A 325 14.97 6.15 -15.61
CA ASN A 325 13.59 6.54 -15.86
C ASN A 325 13.50 7.76 -16.78
N GLU A 326 14.25 8.82 -16.49
CA GLU A 326 14.18 10.07 -17.23
C GLU A 326 15.54 10.79 -17.23
N ILE A 327 15.83 11.55 -18.29
CA ILE A 327 17.03 12.37 -18.44
C ILE A 327 16.62 13.76 -18.90
N GLY A 328 17.06 14.82 -18.20
CA GLY A 328 16.74 16.18 -18.58
C GLY A 328 16.94 17.21 -17.45
N THR A 329 16.22 18.32 -17.51
CA THR A 329 16.23 19.35 -16.45
C THR A 329 15.55 18.91 -15.16
N LEU A 330 14.46 18.15 -15.26
CA LEU A 330 13.77 17.48 -14.14
C LEU A 330 13.39 18.42 -12.97
N LEU A 331 12.87 19.61 -13.28
CA LEU A 331 12.56 20.65 -12.29
C LEU A 331 11.44 20.25 -11.31
N ASN A 332 10.46 19.49 -11.80
CA ASN A 332 9.27 19.10 -11.03
C ASN A 332 9.36 17.68 -10.45
N THR A 333 10.55 17.12 -10.41
CA THR A 333 10.79 15.76 -9.91
C THR A 333 11.89 15.82 -8.85
N SER A 334 11.73 15.07 -7.77
CA SER A 334 12.75 14.83 -6.77
C SER A 334 13.05 13.32 -6.65
N GLY A 335 14.03 12.95 -5.83
CA GLY A 335 14.35 11.56 -5.50
C GLY A 335 14.21 11.31 -4.01
N HIS A 336 13.94 10.06 -3.62
CA HIS A 336 14.12 9.64 -2.24
C HIS A 336 15.58 9.77 -1.81
N LEU A 337 16.49 9.58 -2.79
CA LEU A 337 17.90 9.92 -2.68
C LEU A 337 18.25 10.94 -3.78
N VAL A 338 18.81 12.08 -3.40
CA VAL A 338 19.31 13.10 -4.35
C VAL A 338 20.82 13.21 -4.20
N LEU A 339 21.55 13.04 -5.32
CA LEU A 339 23.00 13.08 -5.35
C LEU A 339 23.51 14.07 -6.40
N ASP A 340 24.51 14.86 -6.04
CA ASP A 340 25.21 15.75 -6.98
C ASP A 340 26.49 15.06 -7.49
N PHE A 341 26.51 14.77 -8.80
CA PHE A 341 27.65 14.15 -9.46
C PHE A 341 28.70 15.16 -9.95
N LYS A 342 28.59 16.42 -9.53
CA LYS A 342 29.59 17.46 -9.92
C LYS A 342 31.02 17.05 -9.57
N ILE A 343 31.22 16.35 -8.47
CA ILE A 343 32.54 15.90 -7.99
C ILE A 343 33.02 14.60 -8.66
N ILE A 344 32.15 13.93 -9.43
CA ILE A 344 32.50 12.69 -10.12
C ILE A 344 33.09 13.03 -11.48
N ASP A 345 34.39 12.77 -11.64
CA ASP A 345 35.08 13.03 -12.90
C ASP A 345 35.00 11.85 -13.87
N THR A 346 33.77 11.35 -14.09
CA THR A 346 33.48 10.26 -15.02
C THR A 346 32.44 10.72 -16.03
N ILE A 347 32.71 10.46 -17.32
CA ILE A 347 31.74 10.64 -18.40
C ILE A 347 31.03 9.32 -18.64
N PHE A 348 29.69 9.33 -18.45
CA PHE A 348 28.86 8.15 -18.58
C PHE A 348 28.33 8.02 -20.01
N ASP A 349 28.60 6.88 -20.65
CA ASP A 349 28.06 6.54 -21.97
C ASP A 349 26.78 5.71 -21.81
N LEU A 350 25.63 6.38 -21.81
CA LEU A 350 24.33 5.72 -21.58
C LEU A 350 23.88 4.78 -22.71
N THR A 351 24.63 4.71 -23.80
CA THR A 351 24.35 3.73 -24.90
C THR A 351 24.92 2.35 -24.59
N LYS A 352 25.80 2.25 -23.59
CA LYS A 352 26.42 0.98 -23.23
C LYS A 352 25.57 0.18 -22.26
N PRO A 353 25.52 -1.16 -22.39
CA PRO A 353 24.71 -2.02 -21.52
C PRO A 353 25.00 -1.85 -20.01
N ASN A 354 26.26 -1.64 -19.64
CA ASN A 354 26.69 -1.54 -18.22
C ASN A 354 26.71 -0.09 -17.69
N SER A 355 26.07 0.85 -18.38
CA SER A 355 26.07 2.24 -17.96
C SER A 355 25.40 2.46 -16.61
N ILE A 356 24.28 1.78 -16.36
CA ILE A 356 23.54 1.88 -15.11
C ILE A 356 24.35 1.32 -13.93
N ASP A 357 25.04 0.19 -14.11
CA ASP A 357 25.86 -0.43 -13.07
C ASP A 357 27.01 0.50 -12.65
N ASN A 358 27.64 1.16 -13.62
CA ASN A 358 28.69 2.15 -13.36
C ASN A 358 28.14 3.38 -12.61
N ILE A 359 26.92 3.81 -12.91
CA ILE A 359 26.26 4.90 -12.18
C ILE A 359 25.98 4.47 -10.74
N ILE A 360 25.41 3.30 -10.54
CA ILE A 360 25.09 2.76 -9.20
C ILE A 360 26.36 2.56 -8.36
N LEU A 361 27.45 2.11 -8.96
CA LEU A 361 28.73 2.02 -8.26
C LEU A 361 29.18 3.38 -7.69
N ASN A 362 29.00 4.48 -8.45
CA ASN A 362 29.31 5.83 -7.98
C ASN A 362 28.27 6.36 -6.96
N VAL A 363 27.01 6.01 -7.10
CA VAL A 363 25.97 6.29 -6.08
C VAL A 363 26.39 5.68 -4.74
N ASN A 364 26.78 4.40 -4.72
CA ASN A 364 27.20 3.71 -3.50
C ASN A 364 28.47 4.31 -2.88
N LYS A 365 29.42 4.76 -3.70
CA LYS A 365 30.61 5.48 -3.20
C LYS A 365 30.22 6.80 -2.49
N LEU A 366 29.32 7.58 -3.08
CA LEU A 366 28.88 8.84 -2.48
C LEU A 366 28.07 8.62 -1.19
N ARG A 367 27.24 7.58 -1.13
CA ARG A 367 26.48 7.23 0.11
C ARG A 367 27.40 6.88 1.28
N ASN A 368 28.56 6.30 1.01
CA ASN A 368 29.52 5.90 2.06
C ASN A 368 30.41 7.05 2.53
N ILE A 369 30.32 8.24 1.92
CA ILE A 369 31.07 9.43 2.30
C ILE A 369 30.23 10.34 3.24
N HIS A 370 28.91 10.16 3.24
CA HIS A 370 27.96 10.89 4.09
C HIS A 370 27.34 9.95 5.15
#